data_338bcda4cba496b2da8bef5b6df31faf
#
_entry.id   338bcda4cba496b2da8bef5b6df31faf
#
_cell.length_a   1.000
_cell.length_b   1.000
_cell.length_c   1.000
_cell.angle_alpha   90.00
_cell.angle_beta   90.00
_cell.angle_gamma   90.00
#
_symmetry.space_group_name_H-M   'P 1'
#
loop_
_entity.id
_entity.type
_entity.pdbx_description
1 polymer ?
#
loop_
_entity_poly.entity_id
_entity_poly.type
_entity_poly.pdbx_seq_one_letter_code
_entity_poly.pdbx_strand_id
1 'polypeptide(L)'
;IATAPRKAELLDYEDREMADNEVKVKVEFASPKHGTEVVDFRGLSPFIDEDYDPEWQIFKKRGDDEARGVVFGEFNLGNMFVGKITEKGKNVTEYEIGDTVCSYGSIRETQIVNAVDNYKLRKLPEGVSWKNAVCYDPAQFAMSGFRDANVRAGDYVVIIGLGAIGQILIQLAKKAGAGIVIGVDPIKIRRDIAAK
;
A
#
# COMPACT_ATOMS: atom_id res chain seq x y z
N ILE A 1 16.43 -1.35 0.04
CA ILE A 1 16.26 -0.98 1.44
C ILE A 1 16.59 0.48 1.67
N ALA A 2 16.12 1.05 2.78
CA ALA A 2 16.57 2.37 3.24
C ALA A 2 17.78 2.19 4.17
N THR A 3 18.92 2.74 3.76
CA THR A 3 20.20 2.62 4.51
C THR A 3 20.48 3.81 5.41
N ALA A 4 19.83 4.94 5.19
CA ALA A 4 19.83 6.13 6.00
C ALA A 4 18.59 6.98 5.68
N PRO A 5 18.27 8.03 6.46
CA PRO A 5 17.20 8.95 6.10
C PRO A 5 17.35 9.48 4.67
N ARG A 6 16.30 9.31 3.87
CA ARG A 6 16.23 9.73 2.45
C ARG A 6 17.24 9.04 1.51
N LYS A 7 17.86 7.95 1.96
CA LYS A 7 18.79 7.17 1.15
C LYS A 7 18.28 5.76 0.98
N ALA A 8 18.08 5.34 -0.25
CA ALA A 8 17.70 3.97 -0.62
C ALA A 8 18.81 3.33 -1.45
N GLU A 9 19.04 2.05 -1.23
CA GLU A 9 20.00 1.24 -1.96
C GLU A 9 19.36 -0.06 -2.44
N LEU A 10 19.80 -0.53 -3.59
CA LEU A 10 19.47 -1.86 -4.08
C LEU A 10 20.45 -2.86 -3.45
N LEU A 11 19.90 -3.97 -2.96
CA LEU A 11 20.69 -5.08 -2.46
C LEU A 11 20.36 -6.34 -3.25
N ASP A 12 21.38 -7.11 -3.56
CA ASP A 12 21.23 -8.48 -4.02
C ASP A 12 20.71 -9.34 -2.86
N TYR A 13 19.85 -10.30 -3.18
CA TYR A 13 19.31 -11.24 -2.20
C TYR A 13 19.03 -12.58 -2.85
N GLU A 14 18.99 -13.61 -2.06
CA GLU A 14 18.52 -14.92 -2.46
C GLU A 14 17.10 -15.14 -1.94
N ASP A 15 16.26 -15.77 -2.77
CA ASP A 15 14.95 -16.17 -2.30
C ASP A 15 15.06 -17.31 -1.29
N ARG A 16 14.27 -17.26 -0.24
CA ARG A 16 14.12 -18.38 0.67
C ARG A 16 13.39 -19.54 -0.02
N GLU A 17 13.50 -20.73 0.53
CA GLU A 17 12.67 -21.84 0.11
C GLU A 17 11.17 -21.55 0.24
N MET A 18 10.40 -22.03 -0.73
CA MET A 18 8.95 -21.86 -0.78
C MET A 18 8.27 -23.03 -0.04
N ALA A 19 7.30 -22.71 0.80
CA ALA A 19 6.50 -23.71 1.47
C ALA A 19 5.37 -24.24 0.56
N ASP A 20 4.77 -25.36 0.96
CA ASP A 20 3.73 -26.06 0.20
C ASP A 20 2.44 -25.23 -0.03
N ASN A 21 2.17 -24.24 0.81
CA ASN A 21 1.01 -23.34 0.74
C ASN A 21 1.34 -21.96 0.16
N GLU A 22 2.50 -21.80 -0.46
CA GLU A 22 2.99 -20.52 -0.97
C GLU A 22 3.05 -20.50 -2.49
N VAL A 23 3.10 -19.30 -3.03
CA VAL A 23 3.43 -19.02 -4.43
C VAL A 23 4.62 -18.08 -4.50
N LYS A 24 5.42 -18.25 -5.54
CA LYS A 24 6.47 -17.31 -5.92
C LYS A 24 5.95 -16.43 -7.05
N VAL A 25 6.08 -15.13 -6.85
CA VAL A 25 5.60 -14.12 -7.80
C VAL A 25 6.79 -13.34 -8.33
N LYS A 26 6.96 -13.29 -9.65
CA LYS A 26 7.84 -12.34 -10.31
C LYS A 26 7.15 -10.99 -10.35
N VAL A 27 7.72 -10.01 -9.68
CA VAL A 27 7.14 -8.67 -9.55
C VAL A 27 7.38 -7.86 -10.82
N GLU A 28 6.34 -7.21 -11.30
CA GLU A 28 6.40 -6.29 -12.46
C GLU A 28 6.26 -4.83 -12.03
N PHE A 29 5.43 -4.56 -11.03
CA PHE A 29 5.25 -3.25 -10.42
C PHE A 29 5.19 -3.37 -8.91
N ALA A 30 5.82 -2.42 -8.23
CA ALA A 30 5.70 -2.24 -6.79
C ALA A 30 5.55 -0.75 -6.47
N SER A 31 4.91 -0.43 -5.37
CA SER A 31 4.75 0.95 -4.93
C SER A 31 4.97 1.11 -3.43
N PRO A 32 5.56 2.25 -3.00
CA PRO A 32 5.62 2.63 -1.59
C PRO A 32 4.26 3.15 -1.12
N LYS A 33 4.01 3.07 0.17
CA LYS A 33 2.88 3.72 0.83
C LYS A 33 3.25 5.13 1.25
N HIS A 34 2.90 6.09 0.42
CA HIS A 34 3.28 7.49 0.56
C HIS A 34 3.00 8.08 1.96
N GLY A 35 1.84 7.80 2.57
CA GLY A 35 1.43 8.42 3.83
C GLY A 35 2.20 7.91 5.06
N THR A 36 2.63 6.66 5.04
CA THR A 36 3.29 6.00 6.18
C THR A 36 4.80 5.89 5.94
N GLU A 37 5.16 5.22 4.87
CA GLU A 37 6.52 4.82 4.55
C GLU A 37 7.47 6.00 4.27
N VAL A 38 6.95 7.08 3.66
CA VAL A 38 7.78 8.27 3.39
C VAL A 38 8.20 8.99 4.67
N VAL A 39 7.39 8.94 5.73
CA VAL A 39 7.76 9.52 7.03
C VAL A 39 8.90 8.73 7.66
N ASP A 40 8.81 7.40 7.63
CA ASP A 40 9.86 6.49 8.08
C ASP A 40 11.14 6.67 7.25
N PHE A 41 11.02 6.66 5.92
CA PHE A 41 12.14 6.87 4.99
C PHE A 41 12.85 8.22 5.20
N ARG A 42 12.12 9.25 5.60
CA ARG A 42 12.70 10.57 5.90
C ARG A 42 13.37 10.67 7.26
N GLY A 43 13.24 9.66 8.11
CA GLY A 43 13.71 9.70 9.49
C GLY A 43 12.90 10.65 10.36
N LEU A 44 11.61 10.87 10.05
CA LEU A 44 10.72 11.77 10.77
C LEU A 44 9.62 11.04 11.53
N SER A 45 9.67 9.70 11.51
CA SER A 45 8.69 8.88 12.22
C SER A 45 8.99 8.88 13.73
N PRO A 46 7.98 9.09 14.57
CA PRO A 46 8.17 8.93 16.02
C PRO A 46 8.57 7.49 16.39
N PHE A 47 8.21 6.48 15.58
CA PHE A 47 8.58 5.08 15.82
C PHE A 47 10.08 4.77 15.69
N ILE A 48 10.92 5.75 15.35
CA ILE A 48 12.38 5.60 15.35
C ILE A 48 12.92 5.49 16.78
N ASP A 49 12.39 6.29 17.69
CA ASP A 49 12.86 6.40 19.08
C ASP A 49 11.72 6.47 20.11
N GLU A 50 10.47 6.33 19.67
CA GLU A 50 9.30 6.39 20.53
C GLU A 50 8.39 5.17 20.32
N ASP A 51 7.64 4.79 21.36
CA ASP A 51 6.54 3.83 21.30
C ASP A 51 5.20 4.51 21.54
N TYR A 52 4.18 4.05 20.85
CA TYR A 52 2.83 4.54 21.06
C TYR A 52 2.20 3.85 22.27
N ASP A 53 1.80 4.67 23.25
CA ASP A 53 1.04 4.24 24.43
C ASP A 53 -0.46 4.36 24.12
N PRO A 54 -1.17 3.23 23.98
CA PRO A 54 -2.58 3.25 23.60
C PRO A 54 -3.51 3.71 24.74
N GLU A 55 -3.07 3.63 25.99
CA GLU A 55 -3.86 4.08 27.16
C GLU A 55 -3.90 5.60 27.23
N TRP A 56 -2.74 6.24 27.07
CA TRP A 56 -2.61 7.70 27.13
C TRP A 56 -2.70 8.38 25.77
N GLN A 57 -2.72 7.59 24.68
CA GLN A 57 -2.74 8.06 23.28
C GLN A 57 -1.60 9.06 22.97
N ILE A 58 -0.42 8.82 23.51
CA ILE A 58 0.78 9.63 23.32
C ILE A 58 1.96 8.75 22.86
N PHE A 59 2.96 9.39 22.27
CA PHE A 59 4.25 8.76 22.04
C PHE A 59 5.17 9.00 23.25
N LYS A 60 5.81 7.93 23.72
CA LYS A 60 6.78 7.93 24.82
C LYS A 60 8.14 7.52 24.30
N LYS A 61 9.18 8.19 24.73
CA LYS A 61 10.55 7.80 24.38
C LYS A 61 10.82 6.37 24.85
N ARG A 62 11.43 5.62 23.96
CA ARG A 62 11.85 4.24 24.17
C ARG A 62 13.09 4.22 25.06
N GLY A 63 13.27 3.16 25.87
CA GLY A 63 14.50 2.90 26.58
C GLY A 63 15.63 2.52 25.63
N ASP A 64 16.89 2.74 26.05
CA ASP A 64 18.07 2.49 25.21
C ASP A 64 18.22 1.02 24.79
N ASP A 65 17.66 0.08 25.54
CA ASP A 65 17.74 -1.38 25.32
C ASP A 65 16.52 -1.95 24.54
N GLU A 66 15.57 -1.12 24.14
CA GLU A 66 14.36 -1.58 23.45
C GLU A 66 14.54 -1.62 21.92
N ALA A 67 13.93 -2.63 21.28
CA ALA A 67 13.98 -2.78 19.85
C ALA A 67 13.36 -1.58 19.11
N ARG A 68 14.05 -1.04 18.12
CA ARG A 68 13.60 0.11 17.33
C ARG A 68 12.56 -0.31 16.30
N GLY A 69 11.52 0.52 16.09
CA GLY A 69 10.50 0.27 15.09
C GLY A 69 10.97 0.48 13.64
N VAL A 70 11.91 1.42 13.43
CA VAL A 70 12.52 1.68 12.12
C VAL A 70 14.04 1.63 12.27
N VAL A 71 14.66 0.65 11.63
CA VAL A 71 16.12 0.46 11.64
C VAL A 71 16.63 0.66 10.23
N PHE A 72 17.40 1.73 10.01
CA PHE A 72 18.07 1.96 8.71
C PHE A 72 19.12 0.88 8.49
N GLY A 73 19.16 0.33 7.27
CA GLY A 73 19.94 -0.85 6.93
C GLY A 73 19.12 -2.15 6.93
N GLU A 74 17.97 -2.16 7.63
CA GLU A 74 17.03 -3.29 7.66
C GLU A 74 15.63 -2.91 7.14
N PHE A 75 15.35 -1.62 7.01
CA PHE A 75 14.05 -1.11 6.59
C PHE A 75 13.82 -1.33 5.08
N ASN A 76 12.96 -2.31 4.76
CA ASN A 76 12.51 -2.58 3.41
C ASN A 76 11.50 -1.54 2.95
N LEU A 77 11.72 -0.96 1.77
CA LEU A 77 10.79 -0.07 1.12
C LEU A 77 9.75 -0.83 0.30
N GLY A 78 8.54 -0.32 0.24
CA GLY A 78 7.44 -0.86 -0.54
C GLY A 78 6.30 -1.40 0.31
N ASN A 79 5.09 -1.26 -0.21
CA ASN A 79 3.87 -1.68 0.47
C ASN A 79 3.01 -2.61 -0.39
N MET A 80 3.07 -2.44 -1.71
CA MET A 80 2.23 -3.15 -2.66
C MET A 80 3.05 -3.66 -3.83
N PHE A 81 2.69 -4.82 -4.35
CA PHE A 81 3.24 -5.33 -5.61
C PHE A 81 2.15 -5.92 -6.52
N VAL A 82 2.47 -5.97 -7.80
CA VAL A 82 1.73 -6.70 -8.84
C VAL A 82 2.74 -7.52 -9.63
N GLY A 83 2.42 -8.75 -9.93
CA GLY A 83 3.31 -9.62 -10.68
C GLY A 83 2.62 -10.90 -11.16
N LYS A 84 3.40 -11.79 -11.76
CA LYS A 84 2.97 -13.10 -12.23
C LYS A 84 3.48 -14.21 -11.34
N ILE A 85 2.63 -15.18 -11.06
CA ILE A 85 3.02 -16.41 -10.37
C ILE A 85 3.94 -17.24 -11.29
N THR A 86 5.12 -17.56 -10.79
CA THR A 86 6.12 -18.39 -11.48
C THR A 86 6.25 -19.80 -10.91
N GLU A 87 5.95 -19.95 -9.63
CA GLU A 87 5.99 -21.23 -8.93
C GLU A 87 4.84 -21.31 -7.93
N LYS A 88 4.31 -22.51 -7.69
CA LYS A 88 3.27 -22.75 -6.67
C LYS A 88 3.55 -23.99 -5.85
N GLY A 89 3.27 -23.93 -4.57
CA GLY A 89 3.32 -25.06 -3.65
C GLY A 89 2.19 -26.06 -3.91
N LYS A 90 2.40 -27.30 -3.49
CA LYS A 90 1.47 -28.41 -3.80
C LYS A 90 0.07 -28.26 -3.17
N ASN A 91 -0.06 -27.48 -2.11
CA ASN A 91 -1.34 -27.24 -1.44
C ASN A 91 -2.11 -26.04 -2.02
N VAL A 92 -1.55 -25.32 -2.98
CA VAL A 92 -2.18 -24.15 -3.60
C VAL A 92 -3.11 -24.61 -4.71
N THR A 93 -4.41 -24.43 -4.53
CA THR A 93 -5.47 -24.84 -5.48
C THR A 93 -6.16 -23.67 -6.17
N GLU A 94 -6.17 -22.48 -5.57
CA GLU A 94 -6.90 -21.31 -6.09
C GLU A 94 -6.11 -20.51 -7.14
N TYR A 95 -4.80 -20.77 -7.26
CA TYR A 95 -3.89 -20.03 -8.14
C TYR A 95 -3.16 -20.97 -9.07
N GLU A 96 -2.86 -20.47 -10.30
CA GLU A 96 -2.09 -21.17 -11.30
C GLU A 96 -0.83 -20.38 -11.69
N ILE A 97 0.20 -21.11 -12.18
CA ILE A 97 1.39 -20.48 -12.76
C ILE A 97 0.96 -19.62 -13.95
N GLY A 98 1.42 -18.38 -14.01
CA GLY A 98 1.02 -17.39 -15.02
C GLY A 98 -0.11 -16.46 -14.58
N ASP A 99 -0.84 -16.77 -13.50
CA ASP A 99 -1.83 -15.84 -12.93
C ASP A 99 -1.17 -14.51 -12.57
N THR A 100 -1.83 -13.41 -12.94
CA THR A 100 -1.44 -12.09 -12.48
C THR A 100 -2.10 -11.81 -11.14
N VAL A 101 -1.29 -11.45 -10.14
CA VAL A 101 -1.74 -11.22 -8.76
C VAL A 101 -1.22 -9.90 -8.22
N CYS A 102 -1.94 -9.36 -7.25
CA CYS A 102 -1.48 -8.24 -6.43
C CYS A 102 -1.57 -8.59 -4.95
N SER A 103 -0.68 -8.03 -4.15
CA SER A 103 -0.68 -8.19 -2.69
C SER A 103 0.20 -7.13 -2.03
N TYR A 104 0.29 -7.21 -0.71
CA TYR A 104 1.24 -6.42 0.08
C TYR A 104 2.63 -7.03 0.01
N GLY A 105 3.65 -6.19 -0.09
CA GLY A 105 5.04 -6.59 -0.07
C GLY A 105 6.00 -5.45 -0.38
N SER A 106 7.26 -5.65 -0.04
CA SER A 106 8.33 -4.69 -0.31
C SER A 106 8.69 -4.63 -1.81
N ILE A 107 9.45 -3.60 -2.20
CA ILE A 107 10.00 -3.46 -3.55
C ILE A 107 11.11 -4.49 -3.72
N ARG A 108 10.82 -5.59 -4.42
CA ARG A 108 11.71 -6.72 -4.71
C ARG A 108 11.39 -7.29 -6.09
N GLU A 109 12.33 -7.99 -6.69
CA GLU A 109 12.10 -8.68 -7.97
C GLU A 109 11.16 -9.87 -7.83
N THR A 110 11.20 -10.54 -6.67
CA THR A 110 10.40 -11.73 -6.36
C THR A 110 9.72 -11.57 -4.99
N GLN A 111 8.53 -12.17 -4.87
CA GLN A 111 7.82 -12.28 -3.61
C GLN A 111 7.38 -13.74 -3.39
N ILE A 112 7.65 -14.28 -2.21
CA ILE A 112 7.11 -15.56 -1.77
C ILE A 112 6.04 -15.28 -0.73
N VAL A 113 4.79 -15.63 -1.06
CA VAL A 113 3.61 -15.28 -0.25
C VAL A 113 2.71 -16.49 -0.04
N ASN A 114 2.12 -16.58 1.15
CA ASN A 114 1.10 -17.57 1.41
C ASN A 114 -0.10 -17.35 0.46
N ALA A 115 -0.56 -18.43 -0.16
CA ALA A 115 -1.67 -18.41 -1.13
C ALA A 115 -2.90 -19.21 -0.66
N VAL A 116 -2.86 -19.78 0.54
CA VAL A 116 -3.98 -20.52 1.14
C VAL A 116 -4.58 -19.65 2.25
N ASP A 117 -5.89 -19.44 2.22
CA ASP A 117 -6.63 -18.62 3.18
C ASP A 117 -6.06 -17.20 3.37
N ASN A 118 -5.52 -16.62 2.31
CA ASN A 118 -4.91 -15.28 2.34
C ASN A 118 -5.71 -14.26 1.55
N TYR A 119 -6.61 -13.56 2.21
CA TYR A 119 -7.44 -12.51 1.59
C TYR A 119 -6.61 -11.33 1.00
N LYS A 120 -5.33 -11.20 1.37
CA LYS A 120 -4.46 -10.13 0.87
C LYS A 120 -3.90 -10.43 -0.52
N LEU A 121 -3.74 -11.71 -0.88
CA LEU A 121 -3.36 -12.10 -2.22
C LEU A 121 -4.61 -12.11 -3.11
N ARG A 122 -4.57 -11.41 -4.24
CA ARG A 122 -5.73 -11.27 -5.13
C ARG A 122 -5.32 -11.52 -6.58
N LYS A 123 -6.08 -12.34 -7.30
CA LYS A 123 -6.00 -12.39 -8.75
C LYS A 123 -6.46 -11.06 -9.32
N LEU A 124 -5.71 -10.57 -10.31
CA LEU A 124 -6.09 -9.38 -11.02
C LEU A 124 -7.18 -9.73 -12.06
N PRO A 125 -8.36 -9.07 -12.02
CA PRO A 125 -9.38 -9.30 -13.02
C PRO A 125 -8.87 -8.95 -14.43
N GLU A 126 -9.37 -9.64 -15.44
CA GLU A 126 -9.03 -9.35 -16.83
C GLU A 126 -9.36 -7.88 -17.19
N GLY A 127 -8.49 -7.24 -17.96
CA GLY A 127 -8.63 -5.84 -18.36
C GLY A 127 -8.22 -4.81 -17.31
N VAL A 128 -7.90 -5.21 -16.07
CA VAL A 128 -7.40 -4.28 -15.05
C VAL A 128 -5.93 -3.98 -15.28
N SER A 129 -5.60 -2.70 -15.38
CA SER A 129 -4.20 -2.26 -15.50
C SER A 129 -3.40 -2.58 -14.25
N TRP A 130 -2.20 -3.14 -14.42
CA TRP A 130 -1.26 -3.40 -13.34
C TRP A 130 -0.88 -2.11 -12.57
N LYS A 131 -0.79 -0.98 -13.28
CA LYS A 131 -0.54 0.34 -12.66
C LYS A 131 -1.68 0.79 -11.75
N ASN A 132 -2.91 0.41 -12.08
CA ASN A 132 -4.05 0.68 -11.20
C ASN A 132 -4.06 -0.27 -10.01
N ALA A 133 -3.66 -1.52 -10.21
CA ALA A 133 -3.64 -2.53 -9.15
C ALA A 133 -2.65 -2.22 -8.02
N VAL A 134 -1.52 -1.53 -8.30
CA VAL A 134 -0.60 -1.09 -7.23
C VAL A 134 -1.20 0.03 -6.34
N CYS A 135 -2.37 0.56 -6.71
CA CYS A 135 -3.13 1.50 -5.87
C CYS A 135 -4.16 0.79 -4.97
N TYR A 136 -4.10 -0.53 -4.85
CA TYR A 136 -5.04 -1.36 -4.10
C TYR A 136 -5.18 -0.91 -2.62
N ASP A 137 -4.07 -0.68 -1.92
CA ASP A 137 -4.09 -0.21 -0.53
C ASP A 137 -4.81 1.16 -0.37
N PRO A 138 -4.41 2.24 -1.04
CA PRO A 138 -5.12 3.51 -0.93
C PRO A 138 -6.58 3.41 -1.42
N ALA A 139 -6.88 2.50 -2.36
CA ALA A 139 -8.25 2.29 -2.82
C ALA A 139 -9.14 1.63 -1.76
N GLN A 140 -8.60 0.72 -0.93
CA GLN A 140 -9.34 0.15 0.20
C GLN A 140 -9.71 1.22 1.23
N PHE A 141 -8.76 2.09 1.60
CA PHE A 141 -9.03 3.19 2.53
C PHE A 141 -10.05 4.19 1.95
N ALA A 142 -9.91 4.53 0.68
CA ALA A 142 -10.87 5.40 0.01
C ALA A 142 -12.28 4.77 -0.01
N MET A 143 -12.40 3.49 -0.32
CA MET A 143 -13.68 2.79 -0.35
C MET A 143 -14.31 2.70 1.05
N SER A 144 -13.51 2.45 2.10
CA SER A 144 -14.00 2.44 3.48
C SER A 144 -14.55 3.80 3.87
N GLY A 145 -13.75 4.87 3.75
CA GLY A 145 -14.20 6.22 4.07
C GLY A 145 -15.40 6.69 3.24
N PHE A 146 -15.47 6.27 1.95
CA PHE A 146 -16.62 6.55 1.11
C PHE A 146 -17.91 5.88 1.63
N ARG A 147 -17.84 4.63 2.06
CA ARG A 147 -18.98 3.89 2.63
C ARG A 147 -19.40 4.47 3.97
N ASP A 148 -18.44 4.80 4.83
CA ASP A 148 -18.70 5.40 6.16
C ASP A 148 -19.34 6.78 6.03
N ALA A 149 -18.98 7.58 5.02
CA ALA A 149 -19.60 8.86 4.70
C ALA A 149 -21.02 8.72 4.14
N ASN A 150 -21.45 7.50 3.76
CA ASN A 150 -22.79 7.22 3.24
C ASN A 150 -23.23 8.15 2.09
N VAL A 151 -22.33 8.43 1.16
CA VAL A 151 -22.55 9.33 0.03
C VAL A 151 -23.67 8.78 -0.88
N ARG A 152 -24.61 9.65 -1.23
CA ARG A 152 -25.78 9.34 -2.04
C ARG A 152 -25.81 10.17 -3.34
N ALA A 153 -26.62 9.72 -4.29
CA ALA A 153 -26.88 10.49 -5.51
C ALA A 153 -27.48 11.86 -5.18
N GLY A 154 -26.93 12.92 -5.78
CA GLY A 154 -27.32 14.30 -5.55
C GLY A 154 -26.59 15.01 -4.40
N ASP A 155 -25.86 14.31 -3.55
CA ASP A 155 -25.15 14.91 -2.41
C ASP A 155 -24.07 15.91 -2.86
N TYR A 156 -23.78 16.87 -1.99
CA TYR A 156 -22.65 17.78 -2.11
C TYR A 156 -21.52 17.22 -1.26
N VAL A 157 -20.42 16.84 -1.89
CA VAL A 157 -19.29 16.15 -1.26
C VAL A 157 -18.07 17.05 -1.27
N VAL A 158 -17.48 17.28 -0.10
CA VAL A 158 -16.20 17.98 0.05
C VAL A 158 -15.12 17.02 0.45
N ILE A 159 -14.02 16.98 -0.32
CA ILE A 159 -12.85 16.10 -0.06
C ILE A 159 -11.65 17.00 0.24
N ILE A 160 -11.17 16.92 1.48
CA ILE A 160 -10.03 17.70 1.96
C ILE A 160 -8.78 16.82 1.90
N GLY A 161 -7.78 17.25 1.10
CA GLY A 161 -6.58 16.49 0.81
C GLY A 161 -6.73 15.66 -0.46
N LEU A 162 -6.03 16.05 -1.53
CA LEU A 162 -6.04 15.40 -2.84
C LEU A 162 -4.77 14.57 -3.09
N GLY A 163 -4.32 13.85 -2.06
CA GLY A 163 -3.33 12.78 -2.20
C GLY A 163 -3.93 11.54 -2.86
N ALA A 164 -3.27 10.38 -2.78
CA ALA A 164 -3.73 9.14 -3.43
C ALA A 164 -5.17 8.78 -3.03
N ILE A 165 -5.51 8.81 -1.74
CA ILE A 165 -6.85 8.52 -1.23
C ILE A 165 -7.86 9.54 -1.75
N GLY A 166 -7.57 10.85 -1.64
CA GLY A 166 -8.49 11.91 -2.10
C GLY A 166 -8.75 11.88 -3.59
N GLN A 167 -7.75 11.56 -4.42
CA GLN A 167 -7.92 11.37 -5.87
C GLN A 167 -8.88 10.22 -6.19
N ILE A 168 -8.83 9.13 -5.44
CA ILE A 168 -9.74 7.99 -5.59
C ILE A 168 -11.14 8.36 -5.10
N LEU A 169 -11.25 9.05 -3.95
CA LEU A 169 -12.53 9.49 -3.39
C LEU A 169 -13.31 10.41 -4.34
N ILE A 170 -12.63 11.33 -5.05
CA ILE A 170 -13.28 12.18 -6.07
C ILE A 170 -13.92 11.32 -7.16
N GLN A 171 -13.21 10.31 -7.64
CA GLN A 171 -13.72 9.42 -8.68
C GLN A 171 -14.90 8.59 -8.17
N LEU A 172 -14.82 8.07 -6.93
CA LEU A 172 -15.91 7.32 -6.30
C LEU A 172 -17.16 8.20 -6.13
N ALA A 173 -17.02 9.41 -5.60
CA ALA A 173 -18.14 10.33 -5.41
C ALA A 173 -18.84 10.70 -6.73
N LYS A 174 -18.06 11.02 -7.77
CA LYS A 174 -18.59 11.27 -9.11
C LYS A 174 -19.36 10.04 -9.66
N LYS A 175 -18.79 8.84 -9.54
CA LYS A 175 -19.41 7.60 -10.03
C LYS A 175 -20.65 7.19 -9.23
N ALA A 176 -20.73 7.55 -7.97
CA ALA A 176 -21.91 7.33 -7.12
C ALA A 176 -23.05 8.33 -7.39
N GLY A 177 -22.83 9.30 -8.28
CA GLY A 177 -23.85 10.28 -8.65
C GLY A 177 -23.95 11.47 -7.70
N ALA A 178 -22.91 11.80 -6.96
CA ALA A 178 -22.87 13.06 -6.19
C ALA A 178 -23.17 14.26 -7.10
N GLY A 179 -24.00 15.18 -6.63
CA GLY A 179 -24.43 16.34 -7.41
C GLY A 179 -23.29 17.35 -7.59
N ILE A 180 -22.51 17.59 -6.53
CA ILE A 180 -21.32 18.45 -6.57
C ILE A 180 -20.20 17.74 -5.80
N VAL A 181 -19.00 17.71 -6.39
CA VAL A 181 -17.80 17.21 -5.72
C VAL A 181 -16.74 18.31 -5.69
N ILE A 182 -16.37 18.74 -4.49
CA ILE A 182 -15.39 19.80 -4.25
C ILE A 182 -14.13 19.19 -3.65
N GLY A 183 -13.00 19.31 -4.35
CA GLY A 183 -11.69 18.89 -3.87
C GLY A 183 -10.88 20.07 -3.34
N VAL A 184 -10.31 19.94 -2.15
CA VAL A 184 -9.50 20.97 -1.50
C VAL A 184 -8.10 20.43 -1.21
N ASP A 185 -7.06 21.10 -1.73
CA ASP A 185 -5.65 20.79 -1.45
C ASP A 185 -4.79 22.06 -1.67
N PRO A 186 -3.81 22.37 -0.83
CA PRO A 186 -2.92 23.51 -1.04
C PRO A 186 -2.02 23.33 -2.30
N ILE A 187 -1.75 22.10 -2.72
CA ILE A 187 -0.83 21.80 -3.81
C ILE A 187 -1.56 21.85 -5.15
N LYS A 188 -1.18 22.80 -6.01
CA LYS A 188 -1.84 23.04 -7.30
C LYS A 188 -1.90 21.80 -8.19
N ILE A 189 -0.79 21.07 -8.37
CA ILE A 189 -0.75 19.90 -9.25
C ILE A 189 -1.77 18.81 -8.84
N ARG A 190 -2.03 18.64 -7.54
CA ARG A 190 -3.03 17.69 -7.05
C ARG A 190 -4.44 18.12 -7.42
N ARG A 191 -4.74 19.42 -7.34
CA ARG A 191 -6.02 19.97 -7.79
C ARG A 191 -6.19 19.83 -9.29
N ASP A 192 -5.14 20.10 -10.08
CA ASP A 192 -5.17 19.97 -11.54
C ASP A 192 -5.40 18.52 -12.00
N ILE A 193 -4.87 17.53 -11.26
CA ILE A 193 -5.12 16.10 -11.52
C ILE A 193 -6.57 15.73 -11.18
N ALA A 194 -7.08 16.21 -10.04
CA ALA A 194 -8.43 15.94 -9.58
C ALA A 194 -9.52 16.56 -10.49
N ALA A 195 -9.19 17.60 -11.24
CA ALA A 195 -10.12 18.29 -12.15
C ALA A 195 -10.30 17.59 -13.51
N LYS A 196 -9.44 16.61 -13.84
CA LYS A 196 -9.52 15.78 -15.07
C LYS A 196 -10.58 14.68 -14.94
#